data_6fb29afb7bf4acc0fc04b792ec677e90
#
_entry.id   6fb29afb7bf4acc0fc04b792ec677e90
#
_cell.length_a   1.000
_cell.length_b   1.000
_cell.length_c   1.000
_cell.angle_alpha   90.00
_cell.angle_beta   90.00
_cell.angle_gamma   90.00
#
_symmetry.space_group_name_H-M   'P 1'
#
loop_
_entity.id
_entity.type
_entity.pdbx_description
1 polymer ?
#
loop_
_entity_poly.entity_id
_entity_poly.type
_entity_poly.pdbx_seq_one_letter_code
_entity_poly.pdbx_strand_id
1 'polypeptide(L)'
;MNKFETELKIGNFVTSECSHCNRIVWPPSDYCDNCFKAVNWRKVSQIGTIIELSKKENDVFCITEFEDKIRVMGKLDAEIHMAKSGQTVRLSKCLLNNKNSFFFSLEEIKEILEK
;
A
#
# COMPACT_ATOMS: atom_id res chain seq x y z
N MET A 1 -8.68 4.99 -18.38
CA MET A 1 -8.32 4.73 -16.97
C MET A 1 -8.25 3.22 -16.78
N ASN A 2 -7.18 2.73 -16.18
CA ASN A 2 -7.02 1.30 -16.01
C ASN A 2 -7.76 0.81 -14.76
N LYS A 3 -7.76 -0.49 -14.56
CA LYS A 3 -8.50 -1.09 -13.44
C LYS A 3 -8.01 -0.55 -12.10
N PHE A 4 -6.69 -0.39 -11.95
CA PHE A 4 -6.10 0.11 -10.72
C PHE A 4 -6.65 1.50 -10.37
N GLU A 5 -6.65 2.38 -11.38
CA GLU A 5 -7.11 3.76 -11.16
C GLU A 5 -8.62 3.79 -10.92
N THR A 6 -9.37 2.97 -11.63
CA THR A 6 -10.81 2.91 -11.45
C THR A 6 -11.17 2.52 -10.01
N GLU A 7 -10.48 1.52 -9.48
CA GLU A 7 -10.73 1.08 -8.11
C GLU A 7 -10.24 2.11 -7.10
N LEU A 8 -9.09 2.71 -7.36
CA LEU A 8 -8.54 3.70 -6.45
C LEU A 8 -9.46 4.91 -6.32
N LYS A 9 -10.12 5.26 -7.41
CA LYS A 9 -11.02 6.41 -7.43
C LYS A 9 -12.18 6.22 -6.47
N ILE A 10 -12.58 4.99 -6.22
CA ILE A 10 -13.67 4.69 -5.29
C ILE A 10 -13.14 4.16 -3.95
N GLY A 11 -11.85 4.33 -3.72
CA GLY A 11 -11.27 4.03 -2.41
C GLY A 11 -10.76 2.62 -2.22
N ASN A 12 -10.60 1.86 -3.29
CA ASN A 12 -10.12 0.48 -3.21
C ASN A 12 -8.69 0.38 -3.70
N PHE A 13 -7.83 -0.23 -2.86
CA PHE A 13 -6.43 -0.47 -3.20
C PHE A 13 -6.33 -1.91 -3.69
N VAL A 14 -6.08 -2.07 -5.00
CA VAL A 14 -6.06 -3.40 -5.62
C VAL A 14 -4.72 -3.61 -6.31
N THR A 15 -4.40 -4.87 -6.56
CA THR A 15 -3.23 -5.23 -7.35
C THR A 15 -3.62 -6.31 -8.34
N SER A 16 -2.76 -6.53 -9.31
CA SER A 16 -2.93 -7.62 -10.25
C SER A 16 -2.07 -8.80 -9.82
N GLU A 17 -2.55 -10.00 -10.11
CA GLU A 17 -1.87 -11.22 -9.71
C GLU A 17 -1.97 -12.23 -10.83
N CYS A 18 -0.85 -12.85 -11.17
CA CYS A 18 -0.83 -13.86 -12.23
C CYS A 18 -0.97 -15.24 -11.60
N SER A 19 -2.08 -15.92 -11.92
CA SER A 19 -2.30 -17.26 -11.39
C SER A 19 -1.41 -18.29 -12.08
N HIS A 20 -0.98 -18.00 -13.30
CA HIS A 20 -0.09 -18.91 -14.02
C HIS A 20 1.32 -18.90 -13.40
N CYS A 21 1.86 -17.71 -13.14
CA CYS A 21 3.18 -17.56 -12.54
C CYS A 21 3.13 -17.57 -11.02
N ASN A 22 1.93 -17.48 -10.44
CA ASN A 22 1.72 -17.48 -9.01
C ASN A 22 2.48 -16.33 -8.35
N ARG A 23 2.32 -15.12 -8.89
CA ARG A 23 3.06 -13.96 -8.40
C ARG A 23 2.22 -12.68 -8.55
N ILE A 24 2.53 -11.72 -7.70
CA ILE A 24 1.94 -10.39 -7.78
C ILE A 24 2.62 -9.64 -8.92
N VAL A 25 1.81 -8.95 -9.72
CA VAL A 25 2.31 -8.09 -10.80
C VAL A 25 2.26 -6.65 -10.28
N TRP A 26 3.40 -6.09 -10.00
CA TRP A 26 3.50 -4.73 -9.49
C TRP A 26 4.66 -4.01 -10.19
N PRO A 27 4.47 -2.81 -10.76
CA PRO A 27 3.21 -2.06 -10.79
C PRO A 27 2.10 -2.81 -11.51
N PRO A 28 0.83 -2.53 -11.16
CA PRO A 28 -0.27 -3.34 -11.69
C PRO A 28 -0.46 -3.16 -13.19
N SER A 29 -0.82 -4.25 -13.84
CA SER A 29 -1.02 -4.29 -15.27
C SER A 29 -2.07 -5.34 -15.58
N ASP A 30 -2.68 -5.22 -16.76
CA ASP A 30 -3.68 -6.19 -17.20
C ASP A 30 -3.06 -7.52 -17.61
N TYR A 31 -1.75 -7.54 -17.82
CA TYR A 31 -1.04 -8.73 -18.25
C TYR A 31 0.22 -8.93 -17.43
N CYS A 32 0.55 -10.19 -17.20
CA CYS A 32 1.76 -10.51 -16.45
C CYS A 32 2.99 -10.12 -17.28
N ASP A 33 3.96 -9.50 -16.64
CA ASP A 33 5.19 -9.07 -17.31
C ASP A 33 6.14 -10.23 -17.55
N ASN A 34 5.84 -11.41 -17.04
CA ASN A 34 6.67 -12.59 -17.21
C ASN A 34 6.12 -13.53 -18.27
N CYS A 35 4.83 -13.87 -18.19
CA CYS A 35 4.24 -14.84 -19.10
C CYS A 35 3.25 -14.21 -20.07
N PHE A 36 2.92 -12.93 -19.89
CA PHE A 36 2.05 -12.14 -20.76
C PHE A 36 0.60 -12.63 -20.80
N LYS A 37 0.21 -13.46 -19.84
CA LYS A 37 -1.19 -13.88 -19.72
C LYS A 37 -1.97 -12.85 -18.91
N ALA A 38 -3.27 -12.85 -19.08
CA ALA A 38 -4.14 -11.93 -18.35
C ALA A 38 -4.04 -12.21 -16.85
N VAL A 39 -4.16 -11.14 -16.08
CA VAL A 39 -4.05 -11.23 -14.62
C VAL A 39 -5.42 -11.26 -13.97
N ASN A 40 -5.45 -11.63 -12.71
CA ASN A 40 -6.60 -11.47 -11.85
C ASN A 40 -6.38 -10.27 -10.94
N TRP A 41 -7.46 -9.55 -10.63
CA TRP A 41 -7.38 -8.38 -9.77
C TRP A 41 -7.96 -8.72 -8.40
N ARG A 42 -7.31 -8.24 -7.35
CA ARG A 42 -7.80 -8.45 -6.00
C ARG A 42 -7.36 -7.31 -5.10
N LYS A 43 -7.99 -7.22 -3.95
CA LYS A 43 -7.61 -6.20 -2.98
C LYS A 43 -6.27 -6.55 -2.34
N VAL A 44 -5.49 -5.51 -2.06
CA VAL A 44 -4.23 -5.64 -1.33
C VAL A 44 -4.55 -5.71 0.16
N SER A 45 -3.74 -6.45 0.90
CA SER A 45 -3.82 -6.42 2.36
C SER A 45 -3.70 -4.97 2.83
N GLN A 46 -4.46 -4.60 3.85
CA GLN A 46 -4.41 -3.22 4.35
C GLN A 46 -3.35 -3.01 5.41
N ILE A 47 -2.61 -4.04 5.75
CA ILE A 47 -1.54 -3.97 6.73
C ILE A 47 -0.22 -4.02 6.00
N GLY A 48 0.65 -3.05 6.30
CA GLY A 48 1.96 -2.99 5.67
C GLY A 48 3.03 -2.62 6.67
N THR A 49 4.26 -2.50 6.17
CA THR A 49 5.43 -2.21 7.00
C THR A 49 6.14 -0.99 6.45
N ILE A 50 6.51 -0.07 7.33
CA ILE A 50 7.25 1.13 6.95
C ILE A 50 8.65 0.74 6.52
N ILE A 51 9.05 1.17 5.32
CA ILE A 51 10.39 0.97 4.81
C ILE A 51 11.25 2.22 5.04
N GLU A 52 10.69 3.38 4.72
CA GLU A 52 11.38 4.65 4.86
C GLU A 52 10.43 5.72 5.35
N LEU A 53 10.99 6.70 6.03
CA LEU A 53 10.24 7.83 6.56
C LEU A 53 10.88 9.12 6.08
N SER A 54 10.04 10.14 5.89
CA SER A 54 10.53 11.48 5.63
C SER A 54 9.54 12.47 6.21
N LYS A 55 10.02 13.68 6.43
CA LYS A 55 9.18 14.75 6.95
C LYS A 55 9.35 15.96 6.04
N LYS A 56 8.22 16.57 5.70
CA LYS A 56 8.25 17.81 4.95
C LYS A 56 7.30 18.77 5.64
N GLU A 57 7.86 19.85 6.16
CA GLU A 57 7.10 20.79 6.96
C GLU A 57 6.48 20.07 8.15
N ASN A 58 5.17 20.06 8.27
CA ASN A 58 4.51 19.39 9.38
C ASN A 58 3.96 18.02 9.01
N ASP A 59 4.21 17.59 7.78
CA ASP A 59 3.67 16.33 7.29
C ASP A 59 4.72 15.24 7.34
N VAL A 60 4.29 14.04 7.71
CA VAL A 60 5.15 12.87 7.72
C VAL A 60 4.73 11.97 6.57
N PHE A 61 5.71 11.53 5.80
CA PHE A 61 5.47 10.62 4.67
C PHE A 61 6.27 9.36 4.89
N CYS A 62 5.75 8.26 4.38
CA CYS A 62 6.47 7.00 4.48
C CYS A 62 6.27 6.18 3.21
N ILE A 63 7.26 5.34 2.94
CA ILE A 63 7.13 4.30 1.93
C ILE A 63 6.77 3.04 2.69
N THR A 64 5.65 2.44 2.33
CA THR A 64 5.11 1.27 3.01
C THR A 64 5.09 0.09 2.05
N GLU A 65 5.50 -1.06 2.55
CA GLU A 65 5.52 -2.29 1.77
C GLU A 65 4.39 -3.20 2.19
N PHE A 66 3.63 -3.67 1.21
CA PHE A 66 2.52 -4.60 1.43
C PHE A 66 2.86 -5.92 0.75
N GLU A 67 2.56 -7.02 1.42
CA GLU A 67 2.68 -8.36 0.86
C GLU A 67 4.07 -8.63 0.27
N ASP A 68 5.09 -8.04 0.88
CA ASP A 68 6.50 -8.25 0.53
C ASP A 68 6.86 -7.85 -0.90
N LYS A 69 5.97 -7.14 -1.59
CA LYS A 69 6.20 -6.82 -3.00
C LYS A 69 5.78 -5.42 -3.36
N ILE A 70 4.68 -4.94 -2.80
CA ILE A 70 4.04 -3.70 -3.22
C ILE A 70 4.52 -2.56 -2.33
N ARG A 71 5.16 -1.56 -2.92
CA ARG A 71 5.64 -0.39 -2.18
C ARG A 71 4.96 0.87 -2.69
N VAL A 72 4.37 1.62 -1.79
CA VAL A 72 3.73 2.89 -2.12
C VAL A 72 4.11 3.92 -1.09
N MET A 73 4.17 5.18 -1.53
CA MET A 73 4.43 6.30 -0.65
C MET A 73 3.12 6.97 -0.30
N GLY A 74 2.97 7.33 0.95
CA GLY A 74 1.78 8.02 1.39
C GLY A 74 2.04 8.82 2.64
N LYS A 75 0.99 9.50 3.09
CA LYS A 75 1.05 10.35 4.28
C LYS A 75 0.75 9.51 5.51
N LEU A 76 1.57 9.68 6.54
CA LEU A 76 1.41 8.95 7.78
C LEU A 76 0.78 9.86 8.82
N ASP A 77 -0.27 9.37 9.46
CA ASP A 77 -0.96 10.11 10.51
C ASP A 77 -0.29 9.81 11.84
N ALA A 78 0.89 10.40 12.04
CA ALA A 78 1.67 10.25 13.26
C ALA A 78 2.75 11.30 13.25
N GLU A 79 3.28 11.61 14.43
CA GLU A 79 4.41 12.52 14.53
C GLU A 79 5.69 11.77 14.19
N ILE A 80 6.66 12.50 13.62
CA ILE A 80 7.87 11.85 13.12
C ILE A 80 8.62 11.10 14.22
N HIS A 81 8.61 11.63 15.43
CA HIS A 81 9.34 10.99 16.53
C HIS A 81 8.65 9.72 17.04
N MET A 82 7.39 9.52 16.64
CA MET A 82 6.64 8.32 17.01
C MET A 82 6.77 7.22 15.97
N ALA A 83 7.39 7.51 14.85
CA ALA A 83 7.42 6.60 13.70
C ALA A 83 8.85 6.17 13.41
N LYS A 84 9.01 4.95 12.96
CA LYS A 84 10.31 4.44 12.54
C LYS A 84 10.12 3.29 11.55
N SER A 85 11.15 3.04 10.75
CA SER A 85 11.09 1.95 9.80
C SER A 85 10.94 0.63 10.54
N GLY A 86 10.23 -0.30 9.92
CA GLY A 86 9.94 -1.59 10.52
C GLY A 86 8.62 -1.65 11.25
N GLN A 87 8.00 -0.50 11.53
CA GLN A 87 6.70 -0.50 12.19
C GLN A 87 5.60 -0.94 11.24
N THR A 88 4.56 -1.52 11.82
CA THR A 88 3.37 -1.93 11.10
C THR A 88 2.41 -0.76 11.00
N VAL A 89 1.86 -0.57 9.81
CA VAL A 89 0.84 0.46 9.59
C VAL A 89 -0.36 -0.16 8.90
N ARG A 90 -1.47 0.54 9.01
CA ARG A 90 -2.71 0.19 8.32
C ARG A 90 -3.03 1.27 7.30
N LEU A 91 -3.46 0.84 6.13
CA LEU A 91 -3.96 1.77 5.12
C LEU A 91 -5.31 2.29 5.59
N SER A 92 -5.36 3.58 5.94
CA SER A 92 -6.61 4.17 6.43
C SER A 92 -7.52 4.58 5.28
N LYS A 93 -6.94 5.07 4.18
CA LYS A 93 -7.72 5.32 2.98
C LYS A 93 -6.80 5.53 1.79
N CYS A 94 -7.34 5.36 0.61
CA CYS A 94 -6.64 5.69 -0.62
C CYS A 94 -7.64 6.31 -1.57
N LEU A 95 -7.12 7.12 -2.51
CA LEU A 95 -7.98 7.75 -3.49
C LEU A 95 -7.17 8.24 -4.68
N LEU A 96 -7.88 8.55 -5.74
CA LEU A 96 -7.29 9.15 -6.92
C LEU A 96 -7.91 10.52 -7.09
N ASN A 97 -7.08 11.55 -6.90
CA ASN A 97 -7.50 12.95 -7.02
C ASN A 97 -6.35 13.69 -7.67
N ASN A 98 -6.28 13.67 -8.99
CA ASN A 98 -5.18 14.17 -9.80
C ASN A 98 -3.95 13.28 -9.71
N LYS A 99 -3.73 12.63 -8.58
CA LYS A 99 -2.63 11.69 -8.39
C LYS A 99 -3.05 10.65 -7.37
N ASN A 100 -2.35 9.54 -7.38
CA ASN A 100 -2.59 8.49 -6.41
C ASN A 100 -2.24 9.00 -5.01
N SER A 101 -3.13 8.81 -4.07
CA SER A 101 -2.92 9.26 -2.68
C SER A 101 -3.20 8.13 -1.73
N PHE A 102 -2.28 7.92 -0.79
CA PHE A 102 -2.40 6.88 0.23
C PHE A 102 -2.21 7.51 1.59
N PHE A 103 -2.99 7.05 2.54
CA PHE A 103 -2.94 7.57 3.91
C PHE A 103 -2.83 6.40 4.87
N PHE A 104 -1.88 6.49 5.79
CA PHE A 104 -1.57 5.40 6.70
C PHE A 104 -1.70 5.85 8.15
N SER A 105 -2.00 4.90 9.02
CA SER A 105 -1.94 5.13 10.46
C SER A 105 -1.14 3.99 11.08
N LEU A 106 -0.48 4.30 12.20
CA LEU A 106 0.30 3.28 12.91
C LEU A 106 -0.65 2.22 13.45
N GLU A 107 -0.27 0.97 13.26
CA GLU A 107 -1.06 -0.13 13.75
C GLU A 107 -0.58 -0.47 15.15
N GLU A 108 -1.50 -0.51 16.10
CA GLU A 108 -1.16 -0.81 17.48
C GLU A 108 -1.26 -2.30 17.74
N ILE A 109 -0.41 -2.76 18.63
CA ILE A 109 -0.41 -4.17 19.02
C ILE A 109 -0.71 -4.31 20.50
N LYS A 110 -1.52 -3.40 21.01
CA LYS A 110 -1.87 -3.39 22.42
C LYS A 110 -2.50 -4.69 22.89
N GLU A 111 -3.33 -5.25 22.03
CA GLU A 111 -4.03 -6.45 22.39
C GLU A 111 -3.06 -7.57 22.73
N ILE A 112 -1.87 -7.52 22.19
CA ILE A 112 -0.85 -8.51 22.49
C ILE A 112 -0.27 -8.27 23.87
N LEU A 113 -0.11 -7.00 24.20
CA LEU A 113 0.50 -6.62 25.46
C LEU A 113 -0.43 -6.81 26.64
N GLU A 114 -1.71 -6.85 26.37
CA GLU A 114 -2.72 -6.99 27.42
C GLU A 114 -2.99 -8.43 27.81
N LYS A 115 -2.38 -9.35 27.12
CA LYS A 115 -2.59 -10.76 27.40
C LYS A 115 -1.79 -11.24 28.58
#